data_a2d713256c3c17ae315046be3438193b
#
_entry.id   a2d713256c3c17ae315046be3438193b
#
_cell.length_a   1.000
_cell.length_b   1.000
_cell.length_c   1.000
_cell.angle_alpha   90.00
_cell.angle_beta   90.00
_cell.angle_gamma   90.00
#
_symmetry.space_group_name_H-M   'P 1'
#
loop_
_entity.id
_entity.type
_entity.pdbx_description
1 polymer ?
#
loop_
_entity_poly.entity_id
_entity_poly.type
_entity_poly.pdbx_seq_one_letter_code
_entity_poly.pdbx_strand_id
1 'polypeptide(L)'
;MDKKLESLTAGMRIPYGGNNVAIVSEKLASEFESGDRLIVIQTTGDLLHIPADVWDISFKTVEQAHNAFLELGSVDDDSITKFFKLFADYLSDDERFSAIKDSNDEDVKIARSKGRSTTRLILSEKMRTDMVAGLRLWENTPSQRGSAIEEINHDGWNVKLITAGLGAVGFIFEGRPNVFADATGVLRSGNTVVFRIGSDALLTANAIVEHALNPALEESGLPIGSVSLINSAERSAGYAMFSDQRLALAVARGSGPAVAQLGSVAKQTGIPVSLHGTGGAWLVGSSNSDPGMFKAVVYHSLDRKVCNTLNTCCITKEAASVLVPEFLAALSEAAEVRGANAKLHITESADPFIPNAWRGTVSIERAEGEVVETQTEEIKIEEIGVEWEWENSPEVTLVVVESVAQAITLCNSYSPQFVASMVTEDDAEFEAFFDGINAPFVGNGCLLYTSDAADESRG
;
A
#
# COMPACT_ATOMS: atom_id res chain seq x y z
N MET A 1 35.30 -23.01 -1.94
CA MET A 1 35.20 -22.53 -0.55
C MET A 1 34.57 -21.14 -0.60
N ASP A 2 33.35 -21.02 -0.16
CA ASP A 2 32.68 -19.72 -0.07
C ASP A 2 33.32 -18.94 1.08
N LYS A 3 34.07 -17.88 0.74
CA LYS A 3 34.58 -16.95 1.75
C LYS A 3 33.45 -15.98 2.12
N LYS A 4 33.15 -15.89 3.40
CA LYS A 4 32.24 -14.88 3.91
C LYS A 4 32.89 -13.50 3.84
N LEU A 5 32.09 -12.48 3.61
CA LEU A 5 32.51 -11.09 3.70
C LEU A 5 32.72 -10.75 5.18
N GLU A 6 33.93 -10.40 5.58
CA GLU A 6 34.27 -10.13 6.99
C GLU A 6 34.43 -8.65 7.28
N SER A 7 34.76 -7.84 6.27
CA SER A 7 34.93 -6.39 6.40
C SER A 7 34.74 -5.68 5.06
N LEU A 8 34.43 -4.41 5.11
CA LEU A 8 34.39 -3.49 3.97
C LEU A 8 35.44 -2.39 4.14
N THR A 9 35.98 -1.92 3.03
CA THR A 9 36.85 -0.73 3.02
C THR A 9 36.25 0.37 2.15
N ALA A 10 36.41 1.61 2.57
CA ALA A 10 35.96 2.76 1.77
C ALA A 10 36.62 2.74 0.38
N GLY A 11 35.85 3.00 -0.66
CA GLY A 11 36.33 2.92 -2.04
C GLY A 11 36.39 1.50 -2.64
N MET A 12 36.05 0.46 -1.87
CA MET A 12 35.95 -0.91 -2.38
C MET A 12 34.90 -0.96 -3.52
N ARG A 13 35.26 -1.63 -4.60
CA ARG A 13 34.43 -1.75 -5.80
C ARG A 13 33.67 -3.06 -5.81
N ILE A 14 32.34 -2.97 -5.94
CA ILE A 14 31.44 -4.12 -5.97
C ILE A 14 30.73 -4.15 -7.34
N PRO A 15 30.98 -5.15 -8.19
CA PRO A 15 30.32 -5.27 -9.48
C PRO A 15 28.82 -5.53 -9.33
N TYR A 16 27.99 -4.94 -10.22
CA TYR A 16 26.57 -5.21 -10.33
C TYR A 16 26.06 -5.02 -11.76
N GLY A 17 24.90 -5.55 -12.09
CA GLY A 17 24.22 -5.34 -13.38
C GLY A 17 25.05 -5.66 -14.61
N GLY A 18 26.01 -6.58 -14.49
CA GLY A 18 26.90 -7.06 -15.56
C GLY A 18 28.21 -6.27 -15.67
N ASN A 19 28.20 -4.97 -15.92
CA ASN A 19 29.40 -4.15 -16.16
C ASN A 19 29.46 -2.86 -15.33
N ASN A 20 28.55 -2.67 -14.39
CA ASN A 20 28.54 -1.54 -13.47
C ASN A 20 29.32 -1.82 -12.19
N VAL A 21 29.69 -0.77 -11.47
CA VAL A 21 30.41 -0.87 -10.21
C VAL A 21 29.81 0.07 -9.18
N ALA A 22 29.36 -0.48 -8.06
CA ALA A 22 29.01 0.26 -6.84
C ALA A 22 30.29 0.50 -6.01
N ILE A 23 30.34 1.63 -5.33
CA ILE A 23 31.48 2.01 -4.49
C ILE A 23 31.05 2.07 -3.04
N VAL A 24 31.75 1.35 -2.18
CA VAL A 24 31.52 1.36 -0.72
C VAL A 24 31.86 2.74 -0.17
N SER A 25 30.90 3.36 0.51
CA SER A 25 31.08 4.65 1.18
C SER A 25 31.88 4.50 2.48
N GLU A 26 32.47 5.61 2.97
CA GLU A 26 33.15 5.65 4.27
C GLU A 26 32.20 5.22 5.40
N LYS A 27 30.96 5.70 5.36
CA LYS A 27 29.94 5.35 6.33
C LYS A 27 29.67 3.84 6.37
N LEU A 28 29.39 3.23 5.23
CA LEU A 28 29.11 1.79 5.13
C LEU A 28 30.33 0.96 5.61
N ALA A 29 31.54 1.38 5.22
CA ALA A 29 32.76 0.69 5.66
C ALA A 29 32.99 0.75 7.17
N SER A 30 32.56 1.85 7.82
CA SER A 30 32.70 2.02 9.28
C SER A 30 31.60 1.33 10.08
N GLU A 31 30.43 1.10 9.48
CA GLU A 31 29.26 0.47 10.14
C GLU A 31 29.24 -1.06 9.95
N PHE A 32 29.94 -1.60 8.96
CA PHE A 32 29.93 -3.03 8.64
C PHE A 32 30.82 -3.83 9.57
N GLU A 33 30.24 -4.80 10.24
CA GLU A 33 30.94 -5.72 11.14
C GLU A 33 30.95 -7.16 10.61
N SER A 34 31.87 -7.98 11.14
CA SER A 34 31.93 -9.40 10.77
C SER A 34 30.65 -10.13 11.18
N GLY A 35 30.02 -10.78 10.23
CA GLY A 35 28.71 -11.45 10.39
C GLY A 35 27.55 -10.69 9.74
N ASP A 36 27.73 -9.41 9.47
CA ASP A 36 26.75 -8.62 8.75
C ASP A 36 26.56 -9.11 7.31
N ARG A 37 25.46 -8.67 6.70
CA ARG A 37 25.18 -8.98 5.31
C ARG A 37 25.11 -7.73 4.46
N LEU A 38 25.53 -7.88 3.21
CA LEU A 38 25.44 -6.84 2.19
C LEU A 38 24.62 -7.36 1.01
N ILE A 39 23.52 -6.67 0.70
CA ILE A 39 22.75 -6.93 -0.52
C ILE A 39 23.11 -5.85 -1.54
N VAL A 40 23.37 -6.26 -2.76
CA VAL A 40 23.61 -5.34 -3.89
C VAL A 40 22.37 -5.39 -4.80
N ILE A 41 21.70 -4.27 -4.96
CA ILE A 41 20.58 -4.17 -5.90
C ILE A 41 21.13 -4.17 -7.33
N GLN A 42 20.83 -5.20 -8.09
CA GLN A 42 21.41 -5.42 -9.41
C GLN A 42 20.95 -4.42 -10.49
N THR A 43 19.85 -3.69 -10.24
CA THR A 43 19.30 -2.68 -11.15
C THR A 43 19.87 -1.28 -10.91
N THR A 44 20.16 -0.93 -9.64
CA THR A 44 20.57 0.45 -9.25
C THR A 44 22.00 0.52 -8.71
N GLY A 45 22.53 -0.59 -8.19
CA GLY A 45 23.83 -0.62 -7.52
C GLY A 45 23.78 -0.21 -6.05
N ASP A 46 22.58 -0.03 -5.48
CA ASP A 46 22.44 0.28 -4.06
C ASP A 46 23.03 -0.84 -3.20
N LEU A 47 23.80 -0.44 -2.20
CA LEU A 47 24.43 -1.32 -1.22
C LEU A 47 23.60 -1.29 0.07
N LEU A 48 22.87 -2.37 0.35
CA LEU A 48 21.99 -2.48 1.51
C LEU A 48 22.68 -3.29 2.61
N HIS A 49 22.99 -2.63 3.70
CA HIS A 49 23.61 -3.21 4.88
C HIS A 49 22.53 -3.81 5.80
N ILE A 50 22.78 -5.03 6.28
CA ILE A 50 21.93 -5.71 7.27
C ILE A 50 22.82 -6.18 8.42
N PRO A 51 22.70 -5.58 9.61
CA PRO A 51 23.38 -6.05 10.81
C PRO A 51 23.04 -7.51 11.14
N ALA A 52 23.99 -8.23 11.72
CA ALA A 52 23.86 -9.66 11.98
C ALA A 52 22.71 -9.99 12.93
N ASP A 53 22.49 -9.18 13.96
CA ASP A 53 21.37 -9.34 14.92
C ASP A 53 20.01 -9.12 14.26
N VAL A 54 19.90 -8.12 13.37
CA VAL A 54 18.68 -7.84 12.60
C VAL A 54 18.37 -8.97 11.61
N TRP A 55 19.42 -9.50 10.98
CA TRP A 55 19.30 -10.70 10.15
C TRP A 55 18.75 -11.88 10.96
N ASP A 56 19.36 -12.17 12.10
CA ASP A 56 19.00 -13.32 12.94
C ASP A 56 17.56 -13.26 13.44
N ILE A 57 17.09 -12.08 13.88
CA ILE A 57 15.70 -11.88 14.30
C ILE A 57 14.75 -12.15 13.13
N SER A 58 15.04 -11.55 11.96
CA SER A 58 14.21 -11.69 10.77
C SER A 58 14.16 -13.13 10.28
N PHE A 59 15.32 -13.79 10.20
CA PHE A 59 15.48 -15.18 9.76
C PHE A 59 14.69 -16.15 10.66
N LYS A 60 14.80 -16.00 11.99
CA LYS A 60 14.07 -16.85 12.96
C LYS A 60 12.57 -16.63 12.87
N THR A 61 12.12 -15.39 12.68
CA THR A 61 10.69 -15.09 12.55
C THR A 61 10.10 -15.70 11.28
N VAL A 62 10.81 -15.60 10.14
CA VAL A 62 10.38 -16.24 8.88
C VAL A 62 10.40 -17.77 9.01
N GLU A 63 11.43 -18.34 9.65
CA GLU A 63 11.50 -19.79 9.91
C GLU A 63 10.31 -20.29 10.73
N GLN A 64 9.95 -19.57 11.78
CA GLN A 64 8.80 -19.90 12.63
C GLN A 64 7.49 -19.86 11.82
N ALA A 65 7.29 -18.83 10.98
CA ALA A 65 6.11 -18.73 10.14
C ALA A 65 6.06 -19.81 9.05
N HIS A 66 7.20 -20.18 8.47
CA HIS A 66 7.29 -21.27 7.51
C HIS A 66 6.93 -22.62 8.15
N ASN A 67 7.45 -22.91 9.34
CA ASN A 67 7.12 -24.12 10.06
C ASN A 67 5.64 -24.17 10.45
N ALA A 68 5.09 -23.04 10.94
CA ALA A 68 3.67 -22.92 11.24
C ALA A 68 2.79 -23.14 9.99
N PHE A 69 3.23 -22.73 8.80
CA PHE A 69 2.52 -23.02 7.56
C PHE A 69 2.41 -24.52 7.30
N LEU A 70 3.48 -25.28 7.53
CA LEU A 70 3.47 -26.74 7.33
C LEU A 70 2.49 -27.43 8.31
N GLU A 71 2.37 -26.90 9.53
CA GLU A 71 1.44 -27.42 10.54
C GLU A 71 -0.01 -26.97 10.26
N LEU A 72 -0.21 -25.76 9.75
CA LEU A 72 -1.53 -25.17 9.47
C LEU A 72 -2.35 -26.01 8.48
N GLY A 73 -1.70 -26.77 7.62
CA GLY A 73 -2.37 -27.67 6.69
C GLY A 73 -3.25 -28.74 7.35
N SER A 74 -2.95 -29.10 8.61
CA SER A 74 -3.72 -30.08 9.40
C SER A 74 -4.73 -29.45 10.37
N VAL A 75 -4.75 -28.12 10.48
CA VAL A 75 -5.68 -27.38 11.35
C VAL A 75 -7.03 -27.25 10.67
N ASP A 76 -8.11 -27.47 11.42
CA ASP A 76 -9.47 -27.29 10.93
C ASP A 76 -9.84 -25.80 10.75
N ASP A 77 -10.85 -25.53 9.93
CA ASP A 77 -11.33 -24.17 9.66
C ASP A 77 -12.05 -23.54 10.87
N ASP A 78 -12.58 -24.36 11.79
CA ASP A 78 -13.21 -23.89 13.01
C ASP A 78 -12.18 -23.23 13.94
N SER A 79 -10.96 -23.76 14.00
CA SER A 79 -9.85 -23.15 14.74
C SER A 79 -9.45 -21.79 14.16
N ILE A 80 -9.43 -21.65 12.83
CA ILE A 80 -9.17 -20.34 12.17
C ILE A 80 -10.32 -19.38 12.45
N THR A 81 -11.57 -19.84 12.37
CA THR A 81 -12.76 -19.04 12.73
C THR A 81 -12.71 -18.58 14.18
N LYS A 82 -12.35 -19.48 15.10
CA LYS A 82 -12.17 -19.17 16.51
C LYS A 82 -11.08 -18.14 16.75
N PHE A 83 -9.98 -18.18 16.00
CA PHE A 83 -8.93 -17.16 16.07
C PHE A 83 -9.47 -15.77 15.76
N PHE A 84 -10.15 -15.59 14.64
CA PHE A 84 -10.71 -14.29 14.27
C PHE A 84 -11.72 -13.78 15.30
N LYS A 85 -12.58 -14.68 15.81
CA LYS A 85 -13.51 -14.36 16.88
C LYS A 85 -12.79 -13.84 18.11
N LEU A 86 -11.81 -14.59 18.62
CA LEU A 86 -11.07 -14.25 19.84
C LEU A 86 -10.27 -12.97 19.66
N PHE A 87 -9.61 -12.78 18.52
CA PHE A 87 -8.84 -11.57 18.25
C PHE A 87 -9.76 -10.33 18.22
N ALA A 88 -10.94 -10.42 17.60
CA ALA A 88 -11.94 -9.37 17.66
C ALA A 88 -12.46 -9.12 19.07
N ASP A 89 -12.73 -10.18 19.85
CA ASP A 89 -13.19 -10.08 21.24
C ASP A 89 -12.13 -9.37 22.11
N TYR A 90 -10.86 -9.72 21.96
CA TYR A 90 -9.76 -9.12 22.73
C TYR A 90 -9.47 -7.67 22.37
N LEU A 91 -9.63 -7.26 21.10
CA LEU A 91 -9.58 -5.85 20.73
C LEU A 91 -10.80 -5.06 21.23
N SER A 92 -11.94 -5.72 21.43
CA SER A 92 -13.16 -5.13 21.99
C SER A 92 -13.14 -5.04 23.52
N ASP A 93 -12.25 -5.76 24.19
CA ASP A 93 -12.09 -5.73 25.64
C ASP A 93 -11.38 -4.46 26.08
N ASP A 94 -12.02 -3.65 26.92
CA ASP A 94 -11.53 -2.33 27.30
C ASP A 94 -10.25 -2.39 28.15
N GLU A 95 -10.06 -3.41 28.98
CA GLU A 95 -8.87 -3.57 29.82
C GLU A 95 -7.65 -3.88 28.93
N ARG A 96 -7.78 -4.84 28.01
CA ARG A 96 -6.72 -5.19 27.05
C ARG A 96 -6.42 -4.04 26.11
N PHE A 97 -7.45 -3.37 25.60
CA PHE A 97 -7.30 -2.24 24.68
C PHE A 97 -6.65 -1.03 25.35
N SER A 98 -6.84 -0.81 26.65
CA SER A 98 -6.19 0.28 27.38
C SER A 98 -4.66 0.18 27.28
N ALA A 99 -4.08 -1.01 27.46
CA ALA A 99 -2.63 -1.22 27.32
C ALA A 99 -2.12 -0.94 25.90
N ILE A 100 -2.91 -1.33 24.88
CA ILE A 100 -2.61 -1.02 23.47
C ILE A 100 -2.66 0.49 23.22
N LYS A 101 -3.67 1.14 23.77
CA LYS A 101 -3.85 2.61 23.64
C LYS A 101 -2.72 3.40 24.29
N ASP A 102 -2.28 2.99 25.47
CA ASP A 102 -1.15 3.62 26.16
C ASP A 102 0.14 3.55 25.32
N SER A 103 0.39 2.40 24.70
CA SER A 103 1.52 2.20 23.78
C SER A 103 1.39 3.06 22.51
N ASN A 104 0.17 3.23 22.00
CA ASN A 104 -0.09 4.09 20.86
C ASN A 104 0.12 5.58 21.20
N ASP A 105 -0.30 6.02 22.35
CA ASP A 105 -0.10 7.41 22.79
C ASP A 105 1.39 7.75 22.92
N GLU A 106 2.24 6.79 23.32
CA GLU A 106 3.69 6.99 23.34
C GLU A 106 4.30 7.02 21.93
N ASP A 107 3.87 6.11 21.02
CA ASP A 107 4.28 6.16 19.60
C ASP A 107 3.92 7.51 18.97
N VAL A 108 2.70 8.01 19.20
CA VAL A 108 2.21 9.31 18.70
C VAL A 108 3.07 10.47 19.25
N LYS A 109 3.40 10.43 20.54
CA LYS A 109 4.25 11.44 21.18
C LYS A 109 5.65 11.45 20.59
N ILE A 110 6.26 10.28 20.38
CA ILE A 110 7.57 10.12 19.73
C ILE A 110 7.53 10.64 18.29
N ALA A 111 6.51 10.30 17.51
CA ALA A 111 6.36 10.75 16.13
C ALA A 111 6.24 12.29 16.05
N ARG A 112 5.41 12.90 16.91
CA ARG A 112 5.27 14.36 17.01
C ARG A 112 6.58 15.04 17.37
N SER A 113 7.34 14.49 18.30
CA SER A 113 8.66 15.04 18.69
C SER A 113 9.67 15.06 17.54
N LYS A 114 9.47 14.18 16.54
CA LYS A 114 10.30 14.08 15.33
C LYS A 114 9.71 14.85 14.13
N GLY A 115 8.63 15.61 14.32
CA GLY A 115 7.95 16.35 13.25
C GLY A 115 7.27 15.46 12.20
N ARG A 116 6.88 14.21 12.57
CA ARG A 116 6.23 13.28 11.66
C ARG A 116 4.71 13.37 11.75
N SER A 117 4.02 13.15 10.64
CA SER A 117 2.55 13.04 10.61
C SER A 117 2.07 11.91 11.51
N THR A 118 1.00 12.17 12.27
CA THR A 118 0.39 11.21 13.18
C THR A 118 -1.00 10.78 12.75
N THR A 119 -1.52 11.31 11.64
CA THR A 119 -2.91 11.09 11.17
C THR A 119 -3.23 9.61 10.99
N ARG A 120 -2.30 8.82 10.43
CA ARG A 120 -2.47 7.38 10.23
C ARG A 120 -2.00 6.53 11.42
N LEU A 121 -1.33 7.13 12.39
CA LEU A 121 -0.74 6.45 13.54
C LEU A 121 -1.72 6.38 14.72
N ILE A 122 -2.55 7.43 14.89
CA ILE A 122 -3.47 7.54 16.02
C ILE A 122 -4.50 6.42 15.98
N LEU A 123 -4.49 5.57 17.01
CA LEU A 123 -5.46 4.51 17.22
C LEU A 123 -6.72 5.08 17.89
N SER A 124 -7.63 5.61 17.05
CA SER A 124 -8.91 6.18 17.50
C SER A 124 -9.94 5.08 17.79
N GLU A 125 -11.01 5.43 18.51
CA GLU A 125 -12.16 4.52 18.72
C GLU A 125 -12.79 4.06 17.40
N LYS A 126 -12.79 4.93 16.39
CA LYS A 126 -13.25 4.56 15.06
C LYS A 126 -12.33 3.47 14.46
N MET A 127 -11.01 3.65 14.52
CA MET A 127 -10.06 2.66 14.01
C MET A 127 -10.20 1.33 14.76
N ARG A 128 -10.37 1.36 16.10
CA ARG A 128 -10.68 0.16 16.90
C ARG A 128 -11.91 -0.57 16.40
N THR A 129 -13.00 0.17 16.20
CA THR A 129 -14.27 -0.36 15.69
C THR A 129 -14.10 -0.97 14.30
N ASP A 130 -13.39 -0.29 13.41
CA ASP A 130 -13.13 -0.76 12.05
C ASP A 130 -12.26 -2.04 12.05
N MET A 131 -11.23 -2.13 12.91
CA MET A 131 -10.42 -3.34 13.09
C MET A 131 -11.27 -4.52 13.56
N VAL A 132 -12.11 -4.32 14.57
CA VAL A 132 -13.02 -5.35 15.08
C VAL A 132 -14.00 -5.80 14.01
N ALA A 133 -14.57 -4.85 13.25
CA ALA A 133 -15.48 -5.15 12.13
C ALA A 133 -14.79 -5.97 11.03
N GLY A 134 -13.55 -5.62 10.65
CA GLY A 134 -12.74 -6.37 9.70
C GLY A 134 -12.46 -7.81 10.15
N LEU A 135 -12.11 -8.00 11.42
CA LEU A 135 -11.93 -9.36 11.98
C LEU A 135 -13.24 -10.17 12.02
N ARG A 136 -14.38 -9.53 12.31
CA ARG A 136 -15.71 -10.18 12.23
C ARG A 136 -16.07 -10.55 10.79
N LEU A 137 -15.66 -9.74 9.82
CA LEU A 137 -15.83 -10.10 8.41
C LEU A 137 -15.03 -11.37 8.10
N TRP A 138 -13.77 -11.46 8.50
CA TRP A 138 -12.96 -12.67 8.33
C TRP A 138 -13.51 -13.88 9.10
N GLU A 139 -14.06 -13.68 10.30
CA GLU A 139 -14.76 -14.74 11.07
C GLU A 139 -15.90 -15.36 10.24
N ASN A 140 -16.67 -14.53 9.52
CA ASN A 140 -17.83 -14.95 8.74
C ASN A 140 -17.49 -15.33 7.27
N THR A 141 -16.27 -15.07 6.82
CA THR A 141 -15.85 -15.42 5.46
C THR A 141 -15.64 -16.93 5.33
N PRO A 142 -16.34 -17.60 4.40
CA PRO A 142 -16.14 -19.03 4.18
C PRO A 142 -14.70 -19.35 3.77
N SER A 143 -14.17 -20.44 4.35
CA SER A 143 -12.88 -20.96 3.89
C SER A 143 -13.01 -21.55 2.49
N GLN A 144 -12.00 -21.30 1.66
CA GLN A 144 -11.87 -21.96 0.35
C GLN A 144 -10.74 -22.98 0.34
N ARG A 145 -10.12 -23.28 1.48
CA ARG A 145 -9.03 -24.24 1.61
C ARG A 145 -9.50 -25.63 1.18
N GLY A 146 -8.71 -26.26 0.30
CA GLY A 146 -9.02 -27.60 -0.20
C GLY A 146 -10.28 -27.71 -1.06
N SER A 147 -10.89 -26.58 -1.46
CA SER A 147 -12.05 -26.57 -2.35
C SER A 147 -11.65 -27.03 -3.75
N ALA A 148 -12.43 -27.96 -4.33
CA ALA A 148 -12.21 -28.41 -5.69
C ALA A 148 -12.64 -27.32 -6.68
N ILE A 149 -11.70 -26.85 -7.50
CA ILE A 149 -11.96 -25.94 -8.63
C ILE A 149 -12.46 -26.73 -9.82
N GLU A 150 -11.84 -27.89 -10.07
CA GLU A 150 -12.13 -28.75 -11.19
C GLU A 150 -11.92 -30.24 -10.80
N GLU A 151 -12.75 -31.11 -11.31
CA GLU A 151 -12.60 -32.56 -11.14
C GLU A 151 -12.73 -33.24 -12.51
N ILE A 152 -11.69 -34.01 -12.90
CA ILE A 152 -11.66 -34.78 -14.12
C ILE A 152 -11.72 -36.26 -13.72
N ASN A 153 -12.78 -36.94 -14.17
CA ASN A 153 -12.99 -38.37 -13.92
C ASN A 153 -12.49 -39.22 -15.09
N HIS A 154 -11.72 -40.24 -14.74
CA HIS A 154 -11.26 -41.29 -15.66
C HIS A 154 -11.77 -42.66 -15.19
N ASP A 155 -11.63 -43.65 -16.03
CA ASP A 155 -12.00 -45.01 -15.65
C ASP A 155 -11.05 -45.54 -14.55
N GLY A 156 -11.61 -45.70 -13.34
CA GLY A 156 -10.91 -46.20 -12.16
C GLY A 156 -10.08 -45.15 -11.35
N TRP A 157 -10.05 -43.86 -11.76
CA TRP A 157 -9.36 -42.78 -11.02
C TRP A 157 -9.90 -41.41 -11.33
N ASN A 158 -9.61 -40.40 -10.49
CA ASN A 158 -9.93 -39.02 -10.77
C ASN A 158 -8.75 -38.07 -10.44
N VAL A 159 -8.76 -36.89 -11.02
CA VAL A 159 -7.84 -35.78 -10.72
C VAL A 159 -8.66 -34.60 -10.27
N LYS A 160 -8.26 -33.99 -9.15
CA LYS A 160 -8.89 -32.77 -8.62
C LYS A 160 -7.88 -31.64 -8.60
N LEU A 161 -8.24 -30.50 -9.17
CA LEU A 161 -7.58 -29.23 -8.94
C LEU A 161 -8.18 -28.60 -7.67
N ILE A 162 -7.39 -28.44 -6.62
CA ILE A 162 -7.86 -27.89 -5.34
C ILE A 162 -7.12 -26.60 -5.02
N THR A 163 -7.76 -25.70 -4.26
CA THR A 163 -7.13 -24.52 -3.68
C THR A 163 -6.20 -24.93 -2.54
N ALA A 164 -5.03 -24.29 -2.47
CA ALA A 164 -4.05 -24.49 -1.39
C ALA A 164 -3.40 -23.17 -1.00
N GLY A 165 -2.93 -23.07 0.25
CA GLY A 165 -2.14 -21.93 0.70
C GLY A 165 -0.82 -21.85 -0.07
N LEU A 166 -0.34 -20.64 -0.33
CA LEU A 166 0.94 -20.37 -1.00
C LEU A 166 2.13 -20.68 -0.08
N GLY A 167 2.01 -20.36 1.21
CA GLY A 167 3.11 -20.43 2.17
C GLY A 167 3.11 -19.31 3.19
N ALA A 168 4.28 -18.95 3.68
CA ALA A 168 4.47 -17.78 4.53
C ALA A 168 4.47 -16.51 3.68
N VAL A 169 3.60 -15.55 4.01
CA VAL A 169 3.46 -14.26 3.33
C VAL A 169 4.15 -13.19 4.18
N GLY A 170 5.10 -12.48 3.60
CA GLY A 170 5.78 -11.35 4.26
C GLY A 170 5.09 -10.03 3.94
N PHE A 171 4.67 -9.29 4.98
CA PHE A 171 4.08 -7.97 4.82
C PHE A 171 4.98 -6.89 5.43
N ILE A 172 5.27 -5.86 4.64
CA ILE A 172 5.89 -4.62 5.12
C ILE A 172 4.90 -3.48 4.96
N PHE A 173 4.56 -2.86 6.09
CA PHE A 173 3.69 -1.69 6.14
C PHE A 173 4.41 -0.49 6.75
N GLU A 174 4.02 0.70 6.34
CA GLU A 174 4.31 1.91 7.10
C GLU A 174 3.57 1.90 8.45
N GLY A 175 3.84 2.89 9.32
CA GLY A 175 3.34 2.94 10.67
C GLY A 175 1.81 3.06 10.80
N ARG A 176 1.11 1.94 10.59
CA ARG A 176 -0.36 1.84 10.75
C ARG A 176 -0.72 0.72 11.70
N PRO A 177 -1.45 0.99 12.79
CA PRO A 177 -1.85 -0.05 13.76
C PRO A 177 -2.87 -1.06 13.22
N ASN A 178 -3.73 -0.66 12.28
CA ASN A 178 -4.86 -1.47 11.80
C ASN A 178 -4.48 -2.63 10.87
N VAL A 179 -3.24 -2.67 10.38
CA VAL A 179 -2.80 -3.68 9.39
C VAL A 179 -2.95 -5.12 9.85
N PHE A 180 -2.98 -5.38 11.15
CA PHE A 180 -3.19 -6.72 11.68
C PHE A 180 -4.59 -7.26 11.37
N ALA A 181 -5.61 -6.42 11.43
CA ALA A 181 -6.97 -6.84 11.12
C ALA A 181 -7.13 -7.23 9.64
N ASP A 182 -6.47 -6.48 8.75
CA ASP A 182 -6.56 -6.71 7.31
C ASP A 182 -5.72 -7.92 6.89
N ALA A 183 -4.43 -7.91 7.22
CA ALA A 183 -3.49 -8.89 6.66
C ALA A 183 -3.54 -10.28 7.33
N THR A 184 -4.13 -10.43 8.52
CA THR A 184 -4.39 -11.76 9.10
C THR A 184 -5.41 -12.57 8.30
N GLY A 185 -6.19 -11.94 7.43
CA GLY A 185 -7.11 -12.60 6.50
C GLY A 185 -6.46 -13.67 5.62
N VAL A 186 -5.15 -13.62 5.40
CA VAL A 186 -4.42 -14.67 4.66
C VAL A 186 -4.54 -16.06 5.31
N LEU A 187 -4.85 -16.15 6.62
CA LEU A 187 -5.11 -17.42 7.29
C LEU A 187 -6.31 -18.15 6.70
N ARG A 188 -7.34 -17.43 6.21
CA ARG A 188 -8.52 -18.03 5.56
C ARG A 188 -8.20 -18.80 4.30
N SER A 189 -7.14 -18.41 3.60
CA SER A 189 -6.63 -19.12 2.43
C SER A 189 -5.51 -20.12 2.76
N GLY A 190 -5.26 -20.37 4.06
CA GLY A 190 -4.29 -21.36 4.52
C GLY A 190 -2.84 -20.89 4.47
N ASN A 191 -2.59 -19.58 4.51
CA ASN A 191 -1.26 -19.01 4.57
C ASN A 191 -0.91 -18.58 5.98
N THR A 192 0.39 -18.48 6.27
CA THR A 192 0.89 -17.80 7.48
C THR A 192 1.42 -16.42 7.11
N VAL A 193 1.64 -15.56 8.10
CA VAL A 193 2.05 -14.17 7.85
C VAL A 193 3.17 -13.72 8.77
N VAL A 194 4.12 -12.99 8.20
CA VAL A 194 5.17 -12.27 8.91
C VAL A 194 5.02 -10.79 8.66
N PHE A 195 4.86 -10.01 9.72
CA PHE A 195 4.78 -8.56 9.65
C PHE A 195 6.12 -7.89 9.95
N ARG A 196 6.43 -6.84 9.19
CA ARG A 196 7.37 -5.79 9.58
C ARG A 196 6.65 -4.46 9.48
N ILE A 197 6.57 -3.73 10.59
CA ILE A 197 5.86 -2.46 10.70
C ILE A 197 6.87 -1.32 10.87
N GLY A 198 6.54 -0.14 10.37
CA GLY A 198 7.37 1.05 10.52
C GLY A 198 7.66 1.38 11.99
N SER A 199 8.85 1.93 12.26
CA SER A 199 9.33 2.23 13.62
C SER A 199 8.39 3.13 14.43
N ASP A 200 7.57 3.94 13.75
CA ASP A 200 6.66 4.88 14.42
C ASP A 200 5.44 4.22 15.06
N ALA A 201 5.10 2.97 14.67
CA ALA A 201 3.99 2.21 15.24
C ALA A 201 4.45 0.91 15.92
N LEU A 202 5.73 0.77 16.22
CA LEU A 202 6.29 -0.50 16.69
C LEU A 202 5.86 -0.84 18.13
N LEU A 203 5.74 0.15 19.02
CA LEU A 203 5.26 -0.07 20.39
C LEU A 203 3.80 -0.51 20.36
N THR A 204 2.97 0.18 19.57
CA THR A 204 1.55 -0.19 19.35
C THR A 204 1.44 -1.62 18.78
N ALA A 205 2.25 -1.95 17.77
CA ALA A 205 2.26 -3.27 17.16
C ALA A 205 2.60 -4.37 18.16
N ASN A 206 3.64 -4.18 18.99
CA ASN A 206 4.00 -5.13 20.04
C ASN A 206 2.89 -5.29 21.07
N ALA A 207 2.23 -4.20 21.47
CA ALA A 207 1.11 -4.25 22.41
C ALA A 207 -0.10 -5.01 21.84
N ILE A 208 -0.43 -4.83 20.55
CA ILE A 208 -1.47 -5.62 19.88
C ILE A 208 -1.11 -7.11 19.89
N VAL A 209 0.15 -7.43 19.56
CA VAL A 209 0.64 -8.81 19.55
C VAL A 209 0.53 -9.44 20.95
N GLU A 210 0.96 -8.72 21.98
CA GLU A 210 0.98 -9.22 23.37
C GLU A 210 -0.42 -9.36 23.97
N HIS A 211 -1.27 -8.34 23.82
CA HIS A 211 -2.54 -8.28 24.57
C HIS A 211 -3.73 -8.86 23.79
N ALA A 212 -3.65 -9.03 22.49
CA ALA A 212 -4.77 -9.51 21.70
C ALA A 212 -4.41 -10.68 20.76
N LEU A 213 -3.36 -10.55 19.94
CA LEU A 213 -3.07 -11.51 18.88
C LEU A 213 -2.54 -12.85 19.43
N ASN A 214 -1.48 -12.83 20.22
CA ASN A 214 -0.88 -14.06 20.79
C ASN A 214 -1.88 -14.83 21.65
N PRO A 215 -2.64 -14.21 22.59
CA PRO A 215 -3.69 -14.92 23.32
C PRO A 215 -4.74 -15.55 22.39
N ALA A 216 -5.11 -14.89 21.30
CA ALA A 216 -6.05 -15.43 20.32
C ALA A 216 -5.49 -16.65 19.57
N LEU A 217 -4.21 -16.62 19.18
CA LEU A 217 -3.52 -17.75 18.56
C LEU A 217 -3.48 -18.97 19.49
N GLU A 218 -3.03 -18.76 20.73
CA GLU A 218 -2.90 -19.83 21.73
C GLU A 218 -4.26 -20.48 22.03
N GLU A 219 -5.28 -19.68 22.32
CA GLU A 219 -6.60 -20.19 22.69
C GLU A 219 -7.35 -20.82 21.52
N SER A 220 -7.10 -20.38 20.28
CA SER A 220 -7.67 -20.99 19.08
C SER A 220 -7.01 -22.32 18.71
N GLY A 221 -5.80 -22.60 19.23
CA GLY A 221 -5.03 -23.79 18.89
C GLY A 221 -4.30 -23.68 17.54
N LEU A 222 -4.12 -22.48 17.02
CA LEU A 222 -3.31 -22.28 15.80
C LEU A 222 -1.81 -22.48 16.12
N PRO A 223 -1.01 -22.97 15.17
CA PRO A 223 0.43 -23.12 15.34
C PRO A 223 1.10 -21.79 15.70
N ILE A 224 2.05 -21.84 16.62
CA ILE A 224 2.87 -20.68 16.96
C ILE A 224 3.66 -20.24 15.72
N GLY A 225 3.52 -18.96 15.35
CA GLY A 225 4.10 -18.44 14.12
C GLY A 225 3.12 -18.30 12.96
N SER A 226 1.85 -18.75 13.11
CA SER A 226 0.81 -18.50 12.09
C SER A 226 0.66 -17.02 11.77
N VAL A 227 0.85 -16.15 12.78
CA VAL A 227 1.00 -14.70 12.63
C VAL A 227 2.21 -14.28 13.46
N SER A 228 3.17 -13.62 12.85
CA SER A 228 4.44 -13.23 13.47
C SER A 228 4.78 -11.77 13.19
N LEU A 229 5.44 -11.10 14.13
CA LEU A 229 5.95 -9.73 13.99
C LEU A 229 7.47 -9.75 14.14
N ILE A 230 8.19 -9.17 13.18
CA ILE A 230 9.61 -8.87 13.33
C ILE A 230 9.73 -7.65 14.25
N ASN A 231 10.16 -7.88 15.48
CA ASN A 231 10.34 -6.83 16.48
C ASN A 231 11.69 -6.10 16.25
N SER A 232 11.76 -5.32 15.18
CA SER A 232 12.91 -4.47 14.87
C SER A 232 12.47 -3.16 14.24
N ALA A 233 13.00 -2.04 14.76
CA ALA A 233 12.80 -0.71 14.22
C ALA A 233 13.61 -0.47 12.93
N GLU A 234 14.63 -1.29 12.67
CA GLU A 234 15.56 -1.13 11.57
C GLU A 234 14.91 -1.40 10.21
N ARG A 235 15.18 -0.54 9.23
CA ARG A 235 14.72 -0.74 7.84
C ARG A 235 15.31 -2.01 7.24
N SER A 236 16.53 -2.35 7.61
CA SER A 236 17.25 -3.55 7.18
C SER A 236 16.54 -4.86 7.53
N ALA A 237 15.68 -4.88 8.55
CA ALA A 237 14.82 -6.03 8.86
C ALA A 237 13.86 -6.38 7.70
N GLY A 238 13.38 -5.37 6.96
CA GLY A 238 12.59 -5.58 5.76
C GLY A 238 13.39 -6.20 4.63
N TYR A 239 14.64 -5.79 4.44
CA TYR A 239 15.54 -6.39 3.46
C TYR A 239 15.89 -7.84 3.83
N ALA A 240 16.17 -8.08 5.12
CA ALA A 240 16.41 -9.42 5.64
C ALA A 240 15.23 -10.35 5.38
N MET A 241 14.01 -9.91 5.72
CA MET A 241 12.78 -10.67 5.50
C MET A 241 12.58 -10.99 4.01
N PHE A 242 12.67 -9.99 3.12
CA PHE A 242 12.42 -10.16 1.68
C PHE A 242 13.58 -10.85 0.92
N SER A 243 14.68 -11.14 1.58
CA SER A 243 15.76 -11.99 1.05
C SER A 243 15.66 -13.46 1.49
N ASP A 244 14.63 -13.82 2.25
CA ASP A 244 14.44 -15.20 2.73
C ASP A 244 13.55 -16.02 1.78
N GLN A 245 14.14 -16.99 1.09
CA GLN A 245 13.46 -17.82 0.07
C GLN A 245 12.32 -18.70 0.62
N ARG A 246 12.11 -18.76 1.92
CA ARG A 246 10.97 -19.45 2.53
C ARG A 246 9.68 -18.65 2.45
N LEU A 247 9.74 -17.36 2.10
CA LEU A 247 8.55 -16.58 1.79
C LEU A 247 7.96 -17.00 0.44
N ALA A 248 6.67 -17.22 0.42
CA ALA A 248 5.91 -17.51 -0.80
C ALA A 248 5.46 -16.26 -1.55
N LEU A 249 5.28 -15.14 -0.83
CA LEU A 249 4.88 -13.85 -1.38
C LEU A 249 5.44 -12.72 -0.50
N ALA A 250 5.96 -11.68 -1.12
CA ALA A 250 6.37 -10.45 -0.48
C ALA A 250 5.40 -9.30 -0.82
N VAL A 251 4.78 -8.73 0.19
CA VAL A 251 3.83 -7.61 0.06
C VAL A 251 4.41 -6.38 0.72
N ALA A 252 4.60 -5.31 -0.02
CA ALA A 252 5.09 -4.03 0.50
C ALA A 252 4.12 -2.90 0.20
N ARG A 253 3.82 -2.08 1.21
CA ARG A 253 3.03 -0.87 1.12
C ARG A 253 3.76 0.26 1.83
N GLY A 254 3.94 1.38 1.13
CA GLY A 254 4.66 2.53 1.64
C GLY A 254 5.09 3.47 0.52
N SER A 255 6.05 4.36 0.79
CA SER A 255 6.53 5.30 -0.22
C SER A 255 7.15 4.60 -1.44
N GLY A 256 6.96 5.19 -2.63
CA GLY A 256 7.42 4.61 -3.90
C GLY A 256 8.87 4.12 -3.89
N PRO A 257 9.86 4.95 -3.50
CA PRO A 257 11.26 4.54 -3.47
C PRO A 257 11.55 3.37 -2.51
N ALA A 258 10.93 3.37 -1.31
CA ALA A 258 11.11 2.30 -0.32
C ALA A 258 10.53 0.97 -0.84
N VAL A 259 9.34 1.02 -1.42
CA VAL A 259 8.67 -0.16 -1.99
C VAL A 259 9.44 -0.71 -3.20
N ALA A 260 9.97 0.16 -4.07
CA ALA A 260 10.79 -0.26 -5.22
C ALA A 260 12.06 -0.99 -4.76
N GLN A 261 12.74 -0.48 -3.74
CA GLN A 261 13.96 -1.09 -3.18
C GLN A 261 13.66 -2.45 -2.55
N LEU A 262 12.61 -2.55 -1.73
CA LEU A 262 12.14 -3.81 -1.14
C LEU A 262 11.75 -4.83 -2.20
N GLY A 263 11.01 -4.39 -3.22
CA GLY A 263 10.63 -5.22 -4.35
C GLY A 263 11.82 -5.76 -5.15
N SER A 264 12.86 -4.95 -5.28
CA SER A 264 14.12 -5.39 -5.94
C SER A 264 14.81 -6.49 -5.15
N VAL A 265 14.85 -6.39 -3.81
CA VAL A 265 15.38 -7.45 -2.94
C VAL A 265 14.61 -8.76 -3.12
N ALA A 266 13.28 -8.71 -3.02
CA ALA A 266 12.44 -9.91 -3.15
C ALA A 266 12.56 -10.55 -4.55
N LYS A 267 12.51 -9.75 -5.62
CA LYS A 267 12.66 -10.24 -7.00
C LYS A 267 14.02 -10.89 -7.26
N GLN A 268 15.12 -10.33 -6.73
CA GLN A 268 16.45 -10.93 -6.84
C GLN A 268 16.54 -12.30 -6.14
N THR A 269 15.73 -12.50 -5.09
CA THR A 269 15.65 -13.75 -4.35
C THR A 269 14.70 -14.75 -4.99
N GLY A 270 13.93 -14.33 -6.01
CA GLY A 270 12.95 -15.15 -6.71
C GLY A 270 11.59 -15.23 -6.01
N ILE A 271 11.32 -14.34 -5.06
CA ILE A 271 10.05 -14.26 -4.35
C ILE A 271 9.06 -13.43 -5.18
N PRO A 272 7.85 -13.94 -5.46
CA PRO A 272 6.76 -13.15 -6.04
C PRO A 272 6.44 -11.93 -5.19
N VAL A 273 6.07 -10.81 -5.83
CA VAL A 273 5.84 -9.54 -5.14
C VAL A 273 4.47 -8.96 -5.43
N SER A 274 3.88 -8.31 -4.43
CA SER A 274 2.74 -7.40 -4.53
C SER A 274 3.15 -6.06 -3.94
N LEU A 275 3.39 -5.08 -4.80
CA LEU A 275 3.99 -3.81 -4.42
C LEU A 275 2.99 -2.67 -4.62
N HIS A 276 2.81 -1.88 -3.58
CA HIS A 276 2.00 -0.67 -3.61
C HIS A 276 2.83 0.48 -3.04
N GLY A 277 3.51 1.18 -3.92
CA GLY A 277 4.37 2.32 -3.58
C GLY A 277 3.68 3.63 -3.92
N THR A 278 3.96 4.14 -5.11
CA THR A 278 3.33 5.35 -5.62
C THR A 278 1.85 5.12 -5.84
N GLY A 279 1.02 5.99 -5.26
CA GLY A 279 -0.42 6.01 -5.45
C GLY A 279 -0.85 7.04 -6.50
N GLY A 280 -2.12 7.41 -6.43
CA GLY A 280 -2.73 8.40 -7.31
C GLY A 280 -3.62 7.76 -8.37
N ALA A 281 -4.94 7.86 -8.16
CA ALA A 281 -5.92 7.39 -9.12
C ALA A 281 -6.07 8.36 -10.30
N TRP A 282 -6.46 7.81 -11.43
CA TRP A 282 -6.74 8.55 -12.65
C TRP A 282 -8.22 8.53 -13.00
N LEU A 283 -8.73 9.67 -13.43
CA LEU A 283 -10.12 9.83 -13.88
C LEU A 283 -10.14 10.36 -15.31
N VAL A 284 -11.01 9.79 -16.15
CA VAL A 284 -11.22 10.24 -17.52
C VAL A 284 -12.66 10.72 -17.72
N GLY A 285 -12.83 11.91 -18.26
CA GLY A 285 -14.12 12.48 -18.70
C GLY A 285 -14.14 12.71 -20.19
N SER A 286 -15.24 12.36 -20.85
CA SER A 286 -15.47 12.56 -22.29
C SER A 286 -16.73 13.38 -22.56
N SER A 287 -17.05 13.62 -23.84
CA SER A 287 -18.31 14.25 -24.24
C SER A 287 -19.56 13.43 -23.90
N ASN A 288 -19.37 12.14 -23.58
CA ASN A 288 -20.45 11.25 -23.16
C ASN A 288 -20.62 11.21 -21.62
N SER A 289 -19.86 12.01 -20.87
CA SER A 289 -19.99 12.10 -19.42
C SER A 289 -21.19 12.97 -19.01
N ASP A 290 -22.01 12.47 -18.05
CA ASP A 290 -22.93 13.36 -17.35
C ASP A 290 -22.14 14.33 -16.44
N PRO A 291 -22.29 15.67 -16.62
CA PRO A 291 -21.49 16.64 -15.87
C PRO A 291 -21.73 16.60 -14.35
N GLY A 292 -22.98 16.29 -13.92
CA GLY A 292 -23.31 16.19 -12.51
C GLY A 292 -22.67 14.98 -11.84
N MET A 293 -22.73 13.82 -12.51
CA MET A 293 -22.05 12.61 -12.06
C MET A 293 -20.52 12.81 -12.03
N PHE A 294 -19.96 13.42 -13.08
CA PHE A 294 -18.52 13.71 -13.15
C PHE A 294 -18.09 14.60 -11.99
N LYS A 295 -18.81 15.69 -11.71
CA LYS A 295 -18.55 16.57 -10.55
C LYS A 295 -18.60 15.79 -9.24
N ALA A 296 -19.64 14.96 -9.05
CA ALA A 296 -19.79 14.17 -7.83
C ALA A 296 -18.63 13.18 -7.64
N VAL A 297 -18.21 12.48 -8.71
CA VAL A 297 -17.08 11.56 -8.66
C VAL A 297 -15.77 12.29 -8.29
N VAL A 298 -15.50 13.45 -8.89
CA VAL A 298 -14.32 14.26 -8.53
C VAL A 298 -14.37 14.67 -7.06
N TYR A 299 -15.50 15.26 -6.62
CA TYR A 299 -15.66 15.76 -5.26
C TYR A 299 -15.45 14.66 -4.20
N HIS A 300 -16.14 13.55 -4.35
CA HIS A 300 -16.06 12.46 -3.40
C HIS A 300 -14.75 11.66 -3.47
N SER A 301 -14.02 11.73 -4.60
CA SER A 301 -12.68 11.13 -4.73
C SER A 301 -11.56 11.97 -4.10
N LEU A 302 -11.92 13.09 -3.42
CA LEU A 302 -11.01 14.00 -2.72
C LEU A 302 -11.37 14.14 -1.23
N ASP A 303 -12.07 13.18 -0.64
CA ASP A 303 -12.46 13.23 0.77
C ASP A 303 -11.29 13.12 1.74
N ARG A 304 -10.23 12.47 1.33
CA ARG A 304 -8.96 12.29 2.08
C ARG A 304 -7.84 11.87 1.14
N LYS A 305 -6.58 12.09 1.51
CA LYS A 305 -5.42 11.60 0.75
C LYS A 305 -5.06 10.18 1.17
N VAL A 306 -5.25 9.25 0.24
CA VAL A 306 -4.81 7.85 0.30
C VAL A 306 -4.29 7.43 -1.09
N CYS A 307 -3.76 6.21 -1.23
CA CYS A 307 -3.14 5.75 -2.48
C CYS A 307 -4.09 5.70 -3.69
N ASN A 308 -5.40 5.60 -3.48
CA ASN A 308 -6.42 5.59 -4.52
C ASN A 308 -7.25 6.89 -4.61
N THR A 309 -6.79 7.97 -4.00
CA THR A 309 -7.37 9.31 -4.15
C THR A 309 -7.10 9.84 -5.56
N LEU A 310 -8.03 10.62 -6.11
CA LEU A 310 -7.85 11.31 -7.38
C LEU A 310 -6.56 12.13 -7.38
N ASN A 311 -5.69 11.83 -8.33
CA ASN A 311 -4.41 12.52 -8.52
C ASN A 311 -4.33 13.21 -9.89
N THR A 312 -4.83 12.54 -10.93
CA THR A 312 -4.78 13.07 -12.31
C THR A 312 -6.12 12.88 -13.00
N CYS A 313 -6.64 13.96 -13.54
CA CYS A 313 -7.88 13.99 -14.32
C CYS A 313 -7.57 14.31 -15.78
N CYS A 314 -7.97 13.43 -16.69
CA CYS A 314 -7.91 13.64 -18.14
C CYS A 314 -9.32 13.99 -18.65
N ILE A 315 -9.46 15.12 -19.34
CA ILE A 315 -10.72 15.53 -19.96
C ILE A 315 -10.51 15.67 -21.45
N THR A 316 -11.39 15.07 -22.25
CA THR A 316 -11.30 15.25 -23.72
C THR A 316 -11.55 16.68 -24.10
N LYS A 317 -10.86 17.17 -25.12
CA LYS A 317 -10.96 18.56 -25.61
C LYS A 317 -12.38 18.96 -26.01
N GLU A 318 -13.12 18.02 -26.54
CA GLU A 318 -14.54 18.21 -26.90
C GLU A 318 -15.40 18.48 -25.65
N ALA A 319 -15.12 17.82 -24.54
CA ALA A 319 -15.83 17.97 -23.27
C ALA A 319 -15.29 19.11 -22.39
N ALA A 320 -14.10 19.64 -22.69
CA ALA A 320 -13.37 20.53 -21.79
C ALA A 320 -14.14 21.80 -21.40
N SER A 321 -14.90 22.38 -22.33
CA SER A 321 -15.70 23.59 -22.05
C SER A 321 -16.84 23.35 -21.03
N VAL A 322 -17.27 22.10 -20.85
CA VAL A 322 -18.33 21.68 -19.91
C VAL A 322 -17.74 21.08 -18.64
N LEU A 323 -16.80 20.14 -18.79
CA LEU A 323 -16.33 19.35 -17.64
C LEU A 323 -15.22 20.05 -16.83
N VAL A 324 -14.43 20.96 -17.44
CA VAL A 324 -13.39 21.68 -16.65
C VAL A 324 -14.02 22.60 -15.59
N PRO A 325 -15.09 23.38 -15.86
CA PRO A 325 -15.78 24.12 -14.81
C PRO A 325 -16.31 23.24 -13.68
N GLU A 326 -16.88 22.09 -13.99
CA GLU A 326 -17.39 21.14 -12.98
C GLU A 326 -16.25 20.52 -12.15
N PHE A 327 -15.13 20.18 -12.78
CA PHE A 327 -13.91 19.73 -12.11
C PHE A 327 -13.39 20.77 -11.11
N LEU A 328 -13.26 22.02 -11.53
CA LEU A 328 -12.78 23.12 -10.70
C LEU A 328 -13.73 23.43 -9.54
N ALA A 329 -15.06 23.34 -9.78
CA ALA A 329 -16.05 23.50 -8.74
C ALA A 329 -15.95 22.39 -7.69
N ALA A 330 -15.85 21.13 -8.12
CA ALA A 330 -15.67 19.99 -7.23
C ALA A 330 -14.39 20.09 -6.39
N LEU A 331 -13.29 20.50 -7.01
CA LEU A 331 -11.99 20.67 -6.33
C LEU A 331 -12.06 21.81 -5.30
N SER A 332 -12.71 22.93 -5.61
CA SER A 332 -12.96 24.03 -4.65
C SER A 332 -13.82 23.57 -3.47
N GLU A 333 -14.95 22.92 -3.76
CA GLU A 333 -15.88 22.43 -2.73
C GLU A 333 -15.20 21.43 -1.79
N ALA A 334 -14.35 20.53 -2.34
CA ALA A 334 -13.58 19.58 -1.55
C ALA A 334 -12.56 20.26 -0.61
N ALA A 335 -11.97 21.38 -1.00
CA ALA A 335 -11.09 22.18 -0.17
C ALA A 335 -11.85 22.99 0.88
N GLU A 336 -12.97 23.63 0.50
CA GLU A 336 -13.80 24.47 1.39
C GLU A 336 -14.32 23.70 2.62
N VAL A 337 -14.76 22.44 2.44
CA VAL A 337 -15.20 21.57 3.55
C VAL A 337 -14.11 21.37 4.60
N ARG A 338 -12.84 21.49 4.20
CA ARG A 338 -11.67 21.39 5.09
C ARG A 338 -11.16 22.73 5.61
N GLY A 339 -11.80 23.83 5.19
CA GLY A 339 -11.35 25.19 5.51
C GLY A 339 -10.01 25.54 4.83
N ALA A 340 -9.67 24.89 3.73
CA ALA A 340 -8.41 25.01 3.01
C ALA A 340 -8.63 25.51 1.57
N ASN A 341 -7.53 25.74 0.85
CA ASN A 341 -7.54 26.01 -0.58
C ASN A 341 -7.00 24.79 -1.33
N ALA A 342 -7.49 24.61 -2.56
CA ALA A 342 -6.99 23.58 -3.47
C ALA A 342 -5.82 24.11 -4.29
N LYS A 343 -4.92 23.19 -4.69
CA LYS A 343 -3.86 23.43 -5.67
C LYS A 343 -4.10 22.60 -6.92
N LEU A 344 -3.81 23.20 -8.08
CA LEU A 344 -4.02 22.61 -9.38
C LEU A 344 -2.71 22.60 -10.18
N HIS A 345 -2.37 21.43 -10.71
CA HIS A 345 -1.32 21.29 -11.71
C HIS A 345 -1.94 21.08 -13.08
N ILE A 346 -1.42 21.75 -14.10
CA ILE A 346 -1.97 21.68 -15.45
C ILE A 346 -0.89 21.43 -16.49
N THR A 347 -1.25 20.76 -17.56
CA THR A 347 -0.45 20.74 -18.77
C THR A 347 -0.82 21.93 -19.67
N GLU A 348 0.06 22.31 -20.60
CA GLU A 348 -0.19 23.37 -21.59
C GLU A 348 -1.56 23.22 -22.29
N SER A 349 -1.98 21.98 -22.56
CA SER A 349 -3.27 21.69 -23.21
C SER A 349 -4.49 22.09 -22.38
N ALA A 350 -4.38 22.15 -21.06
CA ALA A 350 -5.45 22.55 -20.16
C ALA A 350 -5.50 24.07 -19.91
N ASP A 351 -4.38 24.77 -20.11
CA ASP A 351 -4.24 26.21 -19.82
C ASP A 351 -5.37 27.09 -20.39
N PRO A 352 -5.83 26.91 -21.66
CA PRO A 352 -6.91 27.75 -22.23
C PRO A 352 -8.24 27.65 -21.49
N PHE A 353 -8.46 26.61 -20.69
CA PHE A 353 -9.72 26.35 -19.98
C PHE A 353 -9.70 26.83 -18.53
N ILE A 354 -8.54 27.30 -18.02
CA ILE A 354 -8.41 27.72 -16.62
C ILE A 354 -8.80 29.19 -16.45
N PRO A 355 -9.81 29.49 -15.61
CA PRO A 355 -10.25 30.86 -15.34
C PRO A 355 -9.17 31.70 -14.64
N ASN A 356 -9.17 33.01 -14.87
CA ASN A 356 -8.25 33.92 -14.21
C ASN A 356 -8.31 33.87 -12.67
N ALA A 357 -9.45 33.52 -12.11
CA ALA A 357 -9.64 33.38 -10.68
C ALA A 357 -8.71 32.29 -10.05
N TRP A 358 -8.29 31.30 -10.83
CA TRP A 358 -7.38 30.21 -10.39
C TRP A 358 -5.89 30.56 -10.57
N ARG A 359 -5.56 31.74 -11.12
CA ARG A 359 -4.16 32.13 -11.42
C ARG A 359 -3.51 32.97 -10.33
N GLY A 360 -4.19 33.14 -9.19
CA GLY A 360 -3.68 33.84 -8.03
C GLY A 360 -2.75 33.01 -7.15
N THR A 361 -2.40 33.56 -6.01
CA THR A 361 -1.71 32.85 -4.93
C THR A 361 -2.69 32.54 -3.81
N VAL A 362 -2.55 31.37 -3.19
CA VAL A 362 -3.40 30.90 -2.08
C VAL A 362 -2.51 30.33 -0.98
N SER A 363 -3.05 30.27 0.25
CA SER A 363 -2.40 29.53 1.33
C SER A 363 -2.64 28.04 1.16
N ILE A 364 -1.58 27.26 1.08
CA ILE A 364 -1.60 25.78 0.98
C ILE A 364 -1.00 25.22 2.26
N GLU A 365 -1.68 24.26 2.86
CA GLU A 365 -1.16 23.54 4.02
C GLU A 365 -0.14 22.50 3.58
N ARG A 366 1.11 22.65 4.03
CA ARG A 366 2.22 21.72 3.82
C ARG A 366 2.61 21.07 5.14
N ALA A 367 3.46 20.05 5.10
CA ALA A 367 3.95 19.37 6.31
C ALA A 367 4.65 20.31 7.31
N GLU A 368 5.29 21.37 6.81
CA GLU A 368 5.98 22.39 7.61
C GLU A 368 5.07 23.54 8.05
N GLY A 369 3.80 23.54 7.68
CA GLY A 369 2.81 24.59 7.97
C GLY A 369 2.25 25.24 6.70
N GLU A 370 1.52 26.36 6.88
CA GLU A 370 0.93 27.10 5.77
C GLU A 370 1.99 27.83 4.92
N VAL A 371 1.92 27.65 3.61
CA VAL A 371 2.79 28.30 2.62
C VAL A 371 1.93 28.99 1.56
N VAL A 372 2.28 30.23 1.21
CA VAL A 372 1.62 30.93 0.10
C VAL A 372 2.24 30.51 -1.22
N GLU A 373 1.44 29.86 -2.06
CA GLU A 373 1.86 29.30 -3.35
C GLU A 373 0.93 29.76 -4.49
N THR A 374 1.41 29.66 -5.73
CA THR A 374 0.55 29.82 -6.91
C THR A 374 -0.50 28.71 -6.92
N GLN A 375 -1.78 29.07 -7.06
CA GLN A 375 -2.88 28.10 -7.02
C GLN A 375 -2.88 27.16 -8.21
N THR A 376 -2.52 27.66 -9.41
CA THR A 376 -2.35 26.84 -10.62
C THR A 376 -0.90 26.89 -11.06
N GLU A 377 -0.31 25.71 -11.27
CA GLU A 377 1.06 25.56 -11.72
C GLU A 377 1.12 24.71 -12.99
N GLU A 378 1.87 25.18 -13.99
CA GLU A 378 2.09 24.45 -15.23
C GLU A 378 3.17 23.37 -15.02
N ILE A 379 2.88 22.14 -15.44
CA ILE A 379 3.80 21.01 -15.39
C ILE A 379 3.98 20.40 -16.80
N LYS A 380 5.08 19.68 -16.97
CA LYS A 380 5.34 18.94 -18.21
C LYS A 380 4.52 17.66 -18.27
N ILE A 381 4.35 17.12 -19.47
CA ILE A 381 3.61 15.88 -19.67
C ILE A 381 4.27 14.68 -18.96
N GLU A 382 5.59 14.69 -18.78
CA GLU A 382 6.34 13.66 -18.08
C GLU A 382 6.08 13.67 -16.56
N GLU A 383 5.49 14.76 -16.03
CA GLU A 383 5.23 14.97 -14.60
C GLU A 383 3.79 14.66 -14.19
N ILE A 384 2.88 14.36 -15.15
CA ILE A 384 1.46 14.10 -14.86
C ILE A 384 1.21 12.87 -13.97
N GLY A 385 2.20 12.00 -13.82
CA GLY A 385 2.17 10.84 -12.93
C GLY A 385 2.75 11.09 -11.54
N VAL A 386 3.21 12.30 -11.24
CA VAL A 386 3.69 12.67 -9.90
C VAL A 386 2.53 12.54 -8.91
N GLU A 387 2.75 11.79 -7.82
CA GLU A 387 1.76 11.68 -6.75
C GLU A 387 1.86 12.90 -5.83
N TRP A 388 0.78 13.67 -5.75
CA TRP A 388 0.69 14.83 -4.87
C TRP A 388 0.30 14.39 -3.45
N GLU A 389 1.13 14.71 -2.48
CA GLU A 389 0.85 14.47 -1.07
C GLU A 389 0.25 15.71 -0.41
N TRP A 390 -0.91 15.55 0.23
CA TRP A 390 -1.62 16.62 0.91
C TRP A 390 -2.41 16.08 2.12
N GLU A 391 -2.73 16.95 3.08
CA GLU A 391 -3.58 16.62 4.22
C GLU A 391 -4.95 17.31 4.14
N ASN A 392 -4.98 18.63 4.07
CA ASN A 392 -6.22 19.40 4.02
C ASN A 392 -6.39 20.18 2.71
N SER A 393 -5.30 20.48 2.00
CA SER A 393 -5.32 21.20 0.72
C SER A 393 -5.29 20.22 -0.45
N PRO A 394 -6.44 19.85 -1.05
CA PRO A 394 -6.45 18.92 -2.18
C PRO A 394 -5.59 19.44 -3.33
N GLU A 395 -4.76 18.54 -3.90
CA GLU A 395 -3.81 18.85 -4.95
C GLU A 395 -3.95 17.82 -6.08
N VAL A 396 -4.27 18.27 -7.30
CA VAL A 396 -4.64 17.39 -8.43
C VAL A 396 -4.07 17.93 -9.73
N THR A 397 -3.76 17.02 -10.66
CA THR A 397 -3.35 17.35 -12.04
C THR A 397 -4.54 17.30 -13.00
N LEU A 398 -4.67 18.29 -13.86
CA LEU A 398 -5.63 18.33 -14.97
C LEU A 398 -4.90 18.30 -16.31
N VAL A 399 -5.33 17.39 -17.18
CA VAL A 399 -4.83 17.22 -18.54
C VAL A 399 -5.99 17.30 -19.52
N VAL A 400 -5.91 18.14 -20.53
CA VAL A 400 -6.86 18.11 -21.66
C VAL A 400 -6.25 17.28 -22.79
N VAL A 401 -6.97 16.25 -23.20
CA VAL A 401 -6.54 15.27 -24.20
C VAL A 401 -7.40 15.32 -25.46
N GLU A 402 -6.87 14.93 -26.62
CA GLU A 402 -7.62 14.95 -27.88
C GLU A 402 -8.68 13.83 -27.94
N SER A 403 -8.49 12.72 -27.19
CA SER A 403 -9.40 11.57 -27.18
C SER A 403 -9.21 10.68 -25.95
N VAL A 404 -10.18 9.80 -25.67
CA VAL A 404 -10.09 8.75 -24.64
C VAL A 404 -8.88 7.83 -24.91
N ALA A 405 -8.59 7.51 -26.18
CA ALA A 405 -7.43 6.69 -26.53
C ALA A 405 -6.09 7.35 -26.14
N GLN A 406 -5.99 8.69 -26.22
CA GLN A 406 -4.82 9.40 -25.71
C GLN A 406 -4.77 9.37 -24.20
N ALA A 407 -5.90 9.52 -23.49
CA ALA A 407 -5.95 9.38 -22.02
C ALA A 407 -5.46 8.01 -21.57
N ILE A 408 -5.90 6.93 -22.22
CA ILE A 408 -5.44 5.55 -21.99
C ILE A 408 -3.91 5.46 -22.18
N THR A 409 -3.38 6.00 -23.27
CA THR A 409 -1.95 5.99 -23.56
C THR A 409 -1.14 6.69 -22.48
N LEU A 410 -1.59 7.86 -22.03
CA LEU A 410 -0.94 8.63 -20.97
C LEU A 410 -1.04 7.90 -19.61
N CYS A 411 -2.20 7.37 -19.28
CA CYS A 411 -2.39 6.59 -18.07
C CYS A 411 -1.43 5.38 -18.02
N ASN A 412 -1.39 4.59 -19.09
CA ASN A 412 -0.52 3.42 -19.17
C ASN A 412 0.98 3.77 -19.12
N SER A 413 1.35 4.99 -19.54
CA SER A 413 2.75 5.43 -19.57
C SER A 413 3.22 6.10 -18.28
N TYR A 414 2.34 6.85 -17.61
CA TYR A 414 2.73 7.74 -16.52
C TYR A 414 2.04 7.44 -15.20
N SER A 415 0.91 6.72 -15.18
CA SER A 415 0.23 6.41 -13.92
C SER A 415 0.97 5.31 -13.13
N PRO A 416 0.69 5.17 -11.83
CA PRO A 416 1.18 4.03 -11.05
C PRO A 416 0.51 2.71 -11.47
N GLN A 417 -0.36 2.71 -12.47
CA GLN A 417 -1.11 1.54 -12.96
C GLN A 417 -1.86 0.84 -11.80
N PHE A 418 -2.61 1.61 -11.04
CA PHE A 418 -3.30 1.11 -9.85
C PHE A 418 -4.82 1.26 -9.97
N VAL A 419 -5.35 2.48 -9.95
CA VAL A 419 -6.78 2.76 -10.08
C VAL A 419 -7.00 3.71 -11.25
N ALA A 420 -7.91 3.34 -12.14
CA ALA A 420 -8.38 4.19 -13.21
C ALA A 420 -9.91 4.13 -13.30
N SER A 421 -10.55 5.27 -13.46
CA SER A 421 -11.99 5.34 -13.66
C SER A 421 -12.30 6.25 -14.85
N MET A 422 -13.43 5.98 -15.47
CA MET A 422 -14.00 6.83 -16.50
C MET A 422 -15.43 7.20 -16.10
N VAL A 423 -15.89 8.36 -16.48
CA VAL A 423 -17.31 8.72 -16.40
C VAL A 423 -17.84 8.82 -17.82
N THR A 424 -18.73 7.92 -18.19
CA THR A 424 -19.37 7.90 -19.52
C THR A 424 -20.73 7.22 -19.45
N GLU A 425 -21.67 7.70 -20.27
CA GLU A 425 -22.97 7.04 -20.50
C GLU A 425 -22.94 6.13 -21.73
N ASP A 426 -21.80 6.04 -22.42
CA ASP A 426 -21.61 5.19 -23.60
C ASP A 426 -20.88 3.90 -23.22
N ASP A 427 -21.60 2.78 -23.21
CA ASP A 427 -21.07 1.46 -22.88
C ASP A 427 -19.92 1.02 -23.80
N ALA A 428 -19.97 1.37 -25.08
CA ALA A 428 -18.91 0.99 -26.02
C ALA A 428 -17.61 1.80 -25.76
N GLU A 429 -17.77 3.07 -25.37
CA GLU A 429 -16.63 3.89 -24.94
C GLU A 429 -15.99 3.35 -23.64
N PHE A 430 -16.83 2.92 -22.69
CA PHE A 430 -16.33 2.29 -21.47
C PHE A 430 -15.64 0.94 -21.74
N GLU A 431 -16.20 0.09 -22.57
CA GLU A 431 -15.57 -1.17 -22.98
C GLU A 431 -14.19 -0.92 -23.61
N ALA A 432 -14.10 0.06 -24.52
CA ALA A 432 -12.80 0.42 -25.12
C ALA A 432 -11.79 0.98 -24.11
N PHE A 433 -12.26 1.72 -23.09
CA PHE A 433 -11.44 2.17 -21.99
C PHE A 433 -10.97 0.99 -21.14
N PHE A 434 -11.89 0.11 -20.74
CA PHE A 434 -11.61 -1.07 -19.92
C PHE A 434 -10.59 -1.99 -20.55
N ASP A 435 -10.75 -2.27 -21.84
CA ASP A 435 -9.85 -3.16 -22.59
C ASP A 435 -8.45 -2.54 -22.82
N GLY A 436 -8.40 -1.20 -22.88
CA GLY A 436 -7.15 -0.49 -23.19
C GLY A 436 -6.32 -0.10 -21.99
N ILE A 437 -6.93 -0.02 -20.79
CA ILE A 437 -6.27 0.50 -19.59
C ILE A 437 -5.50 -0.60 -18.84
N ASN A 438 -4.28 -0.30 -18.43
CA ASN A 438 -3.46 -1.22 -17.63
C ASN A 438 -3.56 -0.85 -16.14
N ALA A 439 -4.68 -1.22 -15.51
CA ALA A 439 -4.90 -1.04 -14.08
C ALA A 439 -5.73 -2.21 -13.51
N PRO A 440 -5.44 -2.69 -12.28
CA PRO A 440 -6.20 -3.77 -11.67
C PRO A 440 -7.59 -3.34 -11.18
N PHE A 441 -7.80 -2.04 -10.95
CA PHE A 441 -9.09 -1.48 -10.52
C PHE A 441 -9.57 -0.49 -11.57
N VAL A 442 -10.63 -0.86 -12.27
CA VAL A 442 -11.22 -0.06 -13.35
C VAL A 442 -12.71 0.13 -13.09
N GLY A 443 -13.20 1.36 -13.18
CA GLY A 443 -14.59 1.68 -12.91
C GLY A 443 -15.21 2.65 -13.91
N ASN A 444 -16.55 2.66 -13.99
CA ASN A 444 -17.33 3.67 -14.67
C ASN A 444 -18.19 4.44 -13.66
N GLY A 445 -17.91 5.72 -13.48
CA GLY A 445 -18.63 6.60 -12.56
C GLY A 445 -18.53 6.22 -11.08
N CYS A 446 -17.58 5.31 -10.73
CA CYS A 446 -17.39 4.92 -9.35
C CYS A 446 -16.45 5.88 -8.62
N LEU A 447 -16.63 5.98 -7.31
CA LEU A 447 -15.72 6.73 -6.45
C LEU A 447 -14.37 6.01 -6.37
N LEU A 448 -13.29 6.74 -6.60
CA LEU A 448 -11.97 6.12 -6.68
C LEU A 448 -11.53 5.49 -5.36
N TYR A 449 -11.84 6.10 -4.22
CA TYR A 449 -11.47 5.58 -2.91
C TYR A 449 -12.30 4.36 -2.46
N THR A 450 -13.49 4.11 -3.05
CA THR A 450 -14.30 2.92 -2.75
C THR A 450 -13.76 1.64 -3.37
N SER A 451 -12.76 1.74 -4.24
CA SER A 451 -12.03 0.59 -4.76
C SER A 451 -11.01 0.00 -3.77
N ASP A 452 -10.91 0.54 -2.54
CA ASP A 452 -10.17 -0.08 -1.46
C ASP A 452 -11.01 -1.23 -0.86
N ALA A 453 -10.49 -2.46 -0.89
CA ALA A 453 -11.17 -3.67 -0.41
C ALA A 453 -11.65 -3.58 1.05
N ALA A 454 -11.12 -2.65 1.84
CA ALA A 454 -11.60 -2.35 3.20
C ALA A 454 -12.93 -1.57 3.22
N ASP A 455 -13.32 -0.90 2.13
CA ASP A 455 -14.57 -0.12 2.03
C ASP A 455 -15.71 -0.88 1.32
N GLU A 456 -15.45 -2.00 0.65
CA GLU A 456 -16.48 -2.84 -0.01
C GLU A 456 -17.52 -3.43 0.97
N SER A 457 -17.25 -3.38 2.27
CA SER A 457 -18.20 -3.80 3.32
C SER A 457 -19.34 -2.80 3.59
N ARG A 458 -19.42 -1.67 2.87
CA ARG A 458 -20.39 -0.60 3.07
C ARG A 458 -21.39 -0.40 1.92
N GLY A 459 -21.40 -1.29 0.94
CA GLY A 459 -22.38 -1.31 -0.15
C GLY A 459 -23.72 -1.93 0.26
#